data_6e3c8fff687fcfab80764ac7f553a22c
#
_entry.id   6e3c8fff687fcfab80764ac7f553a22c
#
_cell.length_a   1.000
_cell.length_b   1.000
_cell.length_c   1.000
_cell.angle_alpha   90.00
_cell.angle_beta   90.00
_cell.angle_gamma   90.00
#
_symmetry.space_group_name_H-M   'P 1'
#
loop_
_entity.id
_entity.type
_entity.pdbx_description
1 polymer ?
#
loop_
_entity_poly.entity_id
_entity_poly.type
_entity_poly.pdbx_seq_one_letter_code
_entity_poly.pdbx_strand_id
1 'polypeptide(L)'
;MKRRLSFRLWLSIATLLLIALILFLARSELVYAWGLLGKINLGKLVWMLPIIAAGYLATGEMIFSYLRQKGFVKNINPATLARISLELNFVNHAFPSGGVSGISYANWRLGKYGVPIGRATMAQFVRYVVGFMAIVVFLVISVLMVTIDGRVNRWIILMSSTLVFLLVMATLLGAYFLNSVHRMKKLAKRITMITNGTASFFARRPQVVLKRESIEKFFYDMHDDFNELKRDKRVLLKPFLWAMLFTATEIAPIWITFQALGMSVNPASILIAYGIATIAGFIVVTPGGTGAYEAI
;
A
#
# COMPACT_ATOMS: atom_id res chain seq x y z
N MET A 1 5.69 19.07 -44.25
CA MET A 1 6.16 18.15 -43.18
C MET A 1 5.17 18.20 -42.00
N LYS A 2 4.26 17.23 -41.84
CA LYS A 2 3.39 17.12 -40.64
C LYS A 2 4.23 16.53 -39.50
N ARG A 3 4.66 17.36 -38.56
CA ARG A 3 5.27 16.87 -37.30
C ARG A 3 4.24 16.00 -36.59
N ARG A 4 4.44 14.70 -36.62
CA ARG A 4 3.67 13.77 -35.73
C ARG A 4 4.05 14.13 -34.30
N LEU A 5 3.11 14.69 -33.57
CA LEU A 5 3.24 14.91 -32.12
C LEU A 5 3.69 13.60 -31.47
N SER A 6 4.78 13.67 -30.70
CA SER A 6 5.29 12.45 -30.05
C SER A 6 4.23 11.88 -29.10
N PHE A 7 4.15 10.57 -28.98
CA PHE A 7 3.21 9.90 -28.06
C PHE A 7 3.27 10.49 -26.63
N ARG A 8 4.48 10.89 -26.20
CA ARG A 8 4.67 11.57 -24.90
C ARG A 8 3.93 12.91 -24.81
N LEU A 9 3.93 13.68 -25.88
CA LEU A 9 3.25 14.99 -25.91
C LEU A 9 1.73 14.82 -25.91
N TRP A 10 1.21 13.82 -26.60
CA TRP A 10 -0.20 13.43 -26.55
C TRP A 10 -0.63 12.99 -25.15
N LEU A 11 0.19 12.16 -24.50
CA LEU A 11 -0.07 11.71 -23.12
C LEU A 11 -0.07 12.90 -22.14
N SER A 12 0.87 13.82 -22.26
CA SER A 12 0.93 15.03 -21.42
C SER A 12 -0.28 15.93 -21.62
N ILE A 13 -0.71 16.14 -22.86
CA ILE A 13 -1.92 16.92 -23.18
C ILE A 13 -3.16 16.26 -22.60
N ALA A 14 -3.31 14.95 -22.78
CA ALA A 14 -4.44 14.20 -22.23
C ALA A 14 -4.48 14.27 -20.70
N THR A 15 -3.32 14.18 -20.04
CA THR A 15 -3.20 14.33 -18.58
C THR A 15 -3.60 15.74 -18.12
N LEU A 16 -3.12 16.78 -18.81
CA LEU A 16 -3.47 18.18 -18.50
C LEU A 16 -4.95 18.45 -18.70
N LEU A 17 -5.55 17.93 -19.78
CA LEU A 17 -6.98 18.06 -20.03
C LEU A 17 -7.80 17.33 -18.96
N LEU A 18 -7.36 16.15 -18.52
CA LEU A 18 -8.01 15.42 -17.44
C LEU A 18 -7.94 16.20 -16.12
N ILE A 19 -6.78 16.75 -15.78
CA ILE A 19 -6.60 17.61 -14.59
C ILE A 19 -7.50 18.84 -14.68
N ALA A 20 -7.52 19.52 -15.82
CA ALA A 20 -8.39 20.70 -16.04
C ALA A 20 -9.86 20.35 -15.90
N LEU A 21 -10.30 19.21 -16.44
CA LEU A 21 -11.66 18.71 -16.30
C LEU A 21 -12.03 18.43 -14.84
N ILE A 22 -11.13 17.74 -14.10
CA ILE A 22 -11.34 17.46 -12.66
C ILE A 22 -11.45 18.77 -11.87
N LEU A 23 -10.54 19.72 -12.09
CA LEU A 23 -10.58 21.02 -11.41
C LEU A 23 -11.86 21.81 -11.76
N PHE A 24 -12.30 21.72 -13.01
CA PHE A 24 -13.55 22.36 -13.45
C PHE A 24 -14.80 21.73 -12.79
N LEU A 25 -14.85 20.40 -12.74
CA LEU A 25 -15.96 19.68 -12.10
C LEU A 25 -15.97 19.90 -10.58
N ALA A 26 -14.79 19.96 -9.94
CA ALA A 26 -14.66 20.16 -8.50
C ALA A 26 -14.59 21.65 -8.08
N ARG A 27 -14.86 22.60 -8.99
CA ARG A 27 -14.67 24.04 -8.70
C ARG A 27 -15.48 24.55 -7.51
N SER A 28 -16.72 24.06 -7.35
CA SER A 28 -17.59 24.42 -6.22
C SER A 28 -17.00 23.96 -4.90
N GLU A 29 -16.49 22.72 -4.86
CA GLU A 29 -15.85 22.13 -3.69
C GLU A 29 -14.53 22.84 -3.36
N LEU A 30 -13.77 23.21 -4.37
CA LEU A 30 -12.51 23.97 -4.19
C LEU A 30 -12.77 25.37 -3.61
N VAL A 31 -13.79 26.07 -4.09
CA VAL A 31 -14.19 27.40 -3.55
C VAL A 31 -14.68 27.25 -2.11
N TYR A 32 -15.49 26.23 -1.83
CA TYR A 32 -15.94 25.94 -0.48
C TYR A 32 -14.78 25.61 0.46
N ALA A 33 -13.87 24.72 0.03
CA ALA A 33 -12.66 24.37 0.78
C ALA A 33 -11.76 25.59 1.03
N TRP A 34 -11.62 26.49 0.04
CA TRP A 34 -10.88 27.73 0.20
C TRP A 34 -11.51 28.65 1.26
N GLY A 35 -12.83 28.75 1.30
CA GLY A 35 -13.55 29.48 2.35
C GLY A 35 -13.37 28.89 3.76
N LEU A 36 -13.17 27.57 3.87
CA LEU A 36 -12.87 26.91 5.13
C LEU A 36 -11.46 27.21 5.65
N LEU A 37 -10.47 27.45 4.76
CA LEU A 37 -9.09 27.74 5.17
C LEU A 37 -8.97 28.95 6.12
N GLY A 38 -9.84 29.96 5.95
CA GLY A 38 -9.89 31.11 6.85
C GLY A 38 -10.41 30.80 8.27
N LYS A 39 -11.03 29.65 8.48
CA LYS A 39 -11.62 29.21 9.76
C LYS A 39 -10.79 28.14 10.46
N ILE A 40 -9.76 27.63 9.81
CA ILE A 40 -8.94 26.51 10.29
C ILE A 40 -7.93 27.00 11.33
N ASN A 41 -7.80 26.26 12.42
CA ASN A 41 -6.72 26.45 13.37
C ASN A 41 -5.40 25.85 12.82
N LEU A 42 -4.58 26.72 12.20
CA LEU A 42 -3.30 26.33 11.60
C LEU A 42 -2.33 25.70 12.61
N GLY A 43 -2.38 26.12 13.89
CA GLY A 43 -1.54 25.52 14.93
C GLY A 43 -1.80 24.03 15.12
N LYS A 44 -3.05 23.57 14.94
CA LYS A 44 -3.37 22.13 14.96
C LYS A 44 -2.86 21.41 13.70
N LEU A 45 -2.97 22.04 12.52
CA LEU A 45 -2.53 21.43 11.26
C LEU A 45 -1.01 21.21 11.18
N VAL A 46 -0.21 22.03 11.87
CA VAL A 46 1.26 21.86 11.91
C VAL A 46 1.66 20.46 12.42
N TRP A 47 0.87 19.87 13.33
CA TRP A 47 1.12 18.53 13.83
C TRP A 47 0.95 17.42 12.79
N MET A 48 0.28 17.70 11.67
CA MET A 48 0.18 16.73 10.57
C MET A 48 1.53 16.43 9.92
N LEU A 49 2.44 17.42 9.84
CA LEU A 49 3.74 17.24 9.20
C LEU A 49 4.59 16.14 9.85
N PRO A 50 4.87 16.18 11.18
CA PRO A 50 5.63 15.12 11.81
C PRO A 50 4.90 13.77 11.82
N ILE A 51 3.56 13.76 11.90
CA ILE A 51 2.76 12.55 11.87
C ILE A 51 2.86 11.86 10.51
N ILE A 52 2.69 12.60 9.41
CA ILE A 52 2.83 12.08 8.05
C ILE A 52 4.27 11.59 7.80
N ALA A 53 5.27 12.35 8.25
CA ALA A 53 6.66 11.92 8.15
C ALA A 53 6.92 10.60 8.90
N ALA A 54 6.38 10.46 10.11
CA ALA A 54 6.44 9.21 10.88
C ALA A 54 5.75 8.06 10.14
N GLY A 55 4.60 8.29 9.49
CA GLY A 55 3.90 7.31 8.67
C GLY A 55 4.73 6.81 7.49
N TYR A 56 5.36 7.73 6.76
CA TYR A 56 6.26 7.35 5.66
C TYR A 56 7.46 6.53 6.14
N LEU A 57 8.05 6.87 7.27
CA LEU A 57 9.13 6.09 7.86
C LEU A 57 8.63 4.73 8.34
N ALA A 58 7.47 4.67 8.98
CA ALA A 58 6.87 3.44 9.47
C ALA A 58 6.60 2.44 8.33
N THR A 59 6.13 2.92 7.16
CA THR A 59 5.94 2.09 5.96
C THR A 59 7.23 1.40 5.54
N GLY A 60 8.35 2.11 5.52
CA GLY A 60 9.67 1.52 5.21
C GLY A 60 10.14 0.57 6.30
N GLU A 61 9.96 0.96 7.56
CA GLU A 61 10.41 0.15 8.70
C GLU A 61 9.67 -1.18 8.85
N MET A 62 8.43 -1.31 8.38
CA MET A 62 7.77 -2.61 8.26
C MET A 62 8.60 -3.60 7.43
N ILE A 63 9.24 -3.11 6.35
CA ILE A 63 10.09 -3.91 5.45
C ILE A 63 11.48 -4.09 6.07
N PHE A 64 12.11 -2.99 6.48
CA PHE A 64 13.50 -2.98 6.91
C PHE A 64 13.71 -3.69 8.26
N SER A 65 12.78 -3.59 9.20
CA SER A 65 12.86 -4.31 10.46
C SER A 65 12.79 -5.83 10.26
N TYR A 66 12.00 -6.30 9.29
CA TYR A 66 11.98 -7.69 8.88
C TYR A 66 13.31 -8.12 8.24
N LEU A 67 13.80 -7.38 7.25
CA LEU A 67 15.06 -7.68 6.56
C LEU A 67 16.26 -7.62 7.50
N ARG A 68 16.30 -6.71 8.46
CA ARG A 68 17.36 -6.63 9.49
C ARG A 68 17.42 -7.89 10.36
N GLN A 69 16.25 -8.46 10.71
CA GLN A 69 16.21 -9.71 11.47
C GLN A 69 16.68 -10.90 10.65
N LYS A 70 16.56 -10.82 9.33
CA LYS A 70 17.11 -11.82 8.38
C LYS A 70 18.57 -11.57 8.00
N GLY A 71 19.25 -10.62 8.63
CA GLY A 71 20.65 -10.31 8.40
C GLY A 71 20.95 -9.33 7.27
N PHE A 72 19.92 -8.88 6.54
CA PHE A 72 20.05 -7.89 5.47
C PHE A 72 19.92 -6.45 5.99
N VAL A 73 20.37 -5.51 5.21
CA VAL A 73 20.25 -4.04 5.43
C VAL A 73 20.77 -3.51 6.78
N LYS A 74 21.51 -4.34 7.56
CA LYS A 74 22.04 -3.95 8.88
C LYS A 74 23.05 -2.81 8.79
N ASN A 75 23.86 -2.79 7.74
CA ASN A 75 24.96 -1.85 7.55
C ASN A 75 24.54 -0.64 6.67
N ILE A 76 23.26 -0.49 6.36
CA ILE A 76 22.79 0.64 5.57
C ILE A 76 22.48 1.80 6.52
N ASN A 77 22.98 2.98 6.15
CA ASN A 77 22.72 4.21 6.90
C ASN A 77 21.19 4.46 7.03
N PRO A 78 20.70 4.76 8.25
CA PRO A 78 19.29 5.08 8.48
C PRO A 78 18.71 6.15 7.56
N ALA A 79 19.48 7.20 7.23
CA ALA A 79 19.05 8.24 6.29
C ALA A 79 18.82 7.68 4.88
N THR A 80 19.61 6.70 4.44
CA THR A 80 19.41 5.99 3.17
C THR A 80 18.13 5.16 3.20
N LEU A 81 17.85 4.46 4.31
CA LEU A 81 16.61 3.70 4.47
C LEU A 81 15.38 4.62 4.51
N ALA A 82 15.47 5.75 5.21
CA ALA A 82 14.42 6.77 5.21
C ALA A 82 14.14 7.30 3.80
N ARG A 83 15.21 7.59 3.03
CA ARG A 83 15.07 7.99 1.62
C ARG A 83 14.41 6.90 0.79
N ILE A 84 14.79 5.63 0.93
CA ILE A 84 14.16 4.50 0.21
C ILE A 84 12.68 4.41 0.57
N SER A 85 12.33 4.65 1.84
CA SER A 85 10.93 4.67 2.29
C SER A 85 10.12 5.75 1.58
N LEU A 86 10.64 6.98 1.49
CA LEU A 86 10.00 8.09 0.79
C LEU A 86 9.87 7.80 -0.72
N GLU A 87 10.94 7.31 -1.36
CA GLU A 87 10.95 6.92 -2.77
C GLU A 87 9.90 5.82 -3.04
N LEU A 88 9.78 4.83 -2.14
CA LEU A 88 8.80 3.75 -2.24
C LEU A 88 7.36 4.27 -2.15
N ASN A 89 7.09 5.17 -1.21
CA ASN A 89 5.77 5.78 -1.06
C ASN A 89 5.42 6.64 -2.29
N PHE A 90 6.36 7.44 -2.78
CA PHE A 90 6.18 8.21 -4.00
C PHE A 90 5.81 7.31 -5.20
N VAL A 91 6.54 6.22 -5.41
CA VAL A 91 6.28 5.28 -6.51
C VAL A 91 4.91 4.63 -6.38
N ASN A 92 4.50 4.26 -5.16
CA ASN A 92 3.18 3.66 -4.91
C ASN A 92 2.03 4.62 -5.24
N HIS A 93 2.19 5.92 -4.97
CA HIS A 93 1.15 6.92 -5.23
C HIS A 93 1.18 7.46 -6.67
N ALA A 94 2.38 7.57 -7.27
CA ALA A 94 2.52 8.14 -8.62
C ALA A 94 2.05 7.17 -9.73
N PHE A 95 2.14 5.85 -9.50
CA PHE A 95 1.81 4.86 -10.53
C PHE A 95 0.53 4.08 -10.20
N PRO A 96 -0.46 4.06 -11.11
CA PRO A 96 -1.70 3.29 -10.94
C PRO A 96 -1.43 1.79 -11.15
N SER A 97 -1.01 1.08 -10.13
CA SER A 97 -0.56 -0.31 -10.27
C SER A 97 -1.02 -1.24 -9.15
N GLY A 98 -1.91 -0.78 -8.25
CA GLY A 98 -2.33 -1.59 -7.09
C GLY A 98 -1.16 -2.06 -6.21
N GLY A 99 -0.09 -1.24 -6.09
CA GLY A 99 1.10 -1.55 -5.28
C GLY A 99 2.21 -2.34 -5.99
N VAL A 100 1.98 -2.82 -7.22
CA VAL A 100 3.00 -3.60 -7.99
C VAL A 100 4.22 -2.76 -8.32
N SER A 101 4.04 -1.46 -8.63
CA SER A 101 5.15 -0.53 -8.88
C SER A 101 6.07 -0.39 -7.67
N GLY A 102 5.50 -0.29 -6.47
CA GLY A 102 6.27 -0.22 -5.24
C GLY A 102 7.04 -1.50 -4.94
N ILE A 103 6.44 -2.69 -5.18
CA ILE A 103 7.13 -3.98 -5.04
C ILE A 103 8.32 -4.03 -6.01
N SER A 104 8.11 -3.64 -7.26
CA SER A 104 9.15 -3.64 -8.31
C SER A 104 10.28 -2.66 -7.96
N TYR A 105 9.92 -1.46 -7.50
CA TYR A 105 10.88 -0.45 -7.07
C TYR A 105 11.70 -0.94 -5.86
N ALA A 106 11.05 -1.49 -4.83
CA ALA A 106 11.72 -2.01 -3.64
C ALA A 106 12.69 -3.13 -4.00
N ASN A 107 12.29 -4.07 -4.86
CA ASN A 107 13.14 -5.15 -5.34
C ASN A 107 14.37 -4.62 -6.06
N TRP A 108 14.20 -3.65 -6.97
CA TRP A 108 15.31 -3.02 -7.68
C TRP A 108 16.24 -2.26 -6.71
N ARG A 109 15.68 -1.48 -5.79
CA ARG A 109 16.44 -0.63 -4.90
C ARG A 109 17.20 -1.42 -3.85
N LEU A 110 16.55 -2.40 -3.22
CA LEU A 110 17.15 -3.29 -2.22
C LEU A 110 18.14 -4.26 -2.85
N GLY A 111 17.93 -4.66 -4.10
CA GLY A 111 18.87 -5.48 -4.87
C GLY A 111 20.25 -4.82 -4.99
N LYS A 112 20.34 -3.48 -5.05
CA LYS A 112 21.62 -2.74 -5.03
C LYS A 112 22.39 -2.90 -3.72
N TYR A 113 21.73 -3.32 -2.66
CA TYR A 113 22.33 -3.61 -1.36
C TYR A 113 22.44 -5.11 -1.07
N GLY A 114 22.37 -5.94 -2.12
CA GLY A 114 22.57 -7.38 -2.01
C GLY A 114 21.37 -8.17 -1.47
N VAL A 115 20.18 -7.56 -1.37
CA VAL A 115 18.98 -8.28 -0.96
C VAL A 115 18.43 -9.08 -2.15
N PRO A 116 18.30 -10.42 -2.03
CA PRO A 116 17.69 -11.23 -3.08
C PRO A 116 16.25 -10.80 -3.38
N ILE A 117 15.86 -10.85 -4.66
CA ILE A 117 14.53 -10.39 -5.11
C ILE A 117 13.41 -11.13 -4.36
N GLY A 118 13.53 -12.45 -4.17
CA GLY A 118 12.54 -13.25 -3.44
C GLY A 118 12.36 -12.78 -2.00
N ARG A 119 13.46 -12.47 -1.29
CA ARG A 119 13.42 -11.98 0.10
C ARG A 119 12.88 -10.54 0.18
N ALA A 120 13.24 -9.68 -0.76
CA ALA A 120 12.67 -8.33 -0.85
C ALA A 120 11.16 -8.37 -1.09
N THR A 121 10.69 -9.27 -1.97
CA THR A 121 9.25 -9.47 -2.21
C THR A 121 8.55 -10.09 -1.01
N MET A 122 9.19 -11.04 -0.31
CA MET A 122 8.65 -11.61 0.92
C MET A 122 8.50 -10.55 2.02
N ALA A 123 9.46 -9.64 2.14
CA ALA A 123 9.36 -8.50 3.06
C ALA A 123 8.17 -7.58 2.74
N GLN A 124 7.86 -7.38 1.45
CA GLN A 124 6.64 -6.67 1.03
C GLN A 124 5.38 -7.45 1.38
N PHE A 125 5.38 -8.78 1.18
CA PHE A 125 4.25 -9.62 1.61
C PHE A 125 4.03 -9.52 3.13
N VAL A 126 5.10 -9.61 3.92
CA VAL A 126 5.04 -9.39 5.37
C VAL A 126 4.45 -8.01 5.71
N ARG A 127 4.89 -6.95 5.02
CA ARG A 127 4.33 -5.60 5.21
C ARG A 127 2.81 -5.57 5.02
N TYR A 128 2.28 -6.18 3.97
CA TYR A 128 0.84 -6.24 3.74
C TYR A 128 0.12 -7.04 4.82
N VAL A 129 0.66 -8.21 5.20
CA VAL A 129 0.07 -9.05 6.25
C VAL A 129 0.02 -8.33 7.59
N VAL A 130 1.13 -7.72 8.04
CA VAL A 130 1.14 -7.00 9.32
C VAL A 130 0.31 -5.70 9.25
N GLY A 131 0.24 -5.05 8.10
CA GLY A 131 -0.66 -3.92 7.85
C GLY A 131 -2.13 -4.32 8.01
N PHE A 132 -2.54 -5.44 7.40
CA PHE A 132 -3.89 -5.98 7.57
C PHE A 132 -4.18 -6.35 9.03
N MET A 133 -3.22 -6.97 9.72
CA MET A 133 -3.36 -7.27 11.15
C MET A 133 -3.55 -5.99 11.98
N ALA A 134 -2.80 -4.94 11.70
CA ALA A 134 -2.94 -3.65 12.38
C ALA A 134 -4.33 -3.04 12.14
N ILE A 135 -4.80 -3.01 10.89
CA ILE A 135 -6.16 -2.53 10.55
C ILE A 135 -7.21 -3.33 11.32
N VAL A 136 -7.11 -4.66 11.36
CA VAL A 136 -8.05 -5.50 12.11
C VAL A 136 -8.06 -5.14 13.61
N VAL A 137 -6.90 -4.95 14.23
CA VAL A 137 -6.82 -4.53 15.66
C VAL A 137 -7.51 -3.19 15.86
N PHE A 138 -7.22 -2.20 15.02
CA PHE A 138 -7.87 -0.89 15.12
C PHE A 138 -9.38 -0.96 14.88
N LEU A 139 -9.84 -1.78 13.93
CA LEU A 139 -11.28 -1.99 13.68
C LEU A 139 -11.98 -2.62 14.89
N VAL A 140 -11.37 -3.62 15.53
CA VAL A 140 -11.92 -4.21 16.75
C VAL A 140 -12.05 -3.16 17.86
N ILE A 141 -11.00 -2.36 18.08
CA ILE A 141 -11.02 -1.26 19.05
C ILE A 141 -12.16 -0.28 18.70
N SER A 142 -12.33 0.08 17.43
CA SER A 142 -13.35 1.04 17.01
C SER A 142 -14.77 0.52 17.20
N VAL A 143 -15.01 -0.74 16.83
CA VAL A 143 -16.33 -1.37 17.03
C VAL A 143 -16.65 -1.42 18.52
N LEU A 144 -15.69 -1.74 19.40
CA LEU A 144 -15.86 -1.71 20.84
C LEU A 144 -16.21 -0.30 21.35
N MET A 145 -15.49 0.74 20.89
CA MET A 145 -15.74 2.13 21.29
C MET A 145 -17.15 2.58 20.86
N VAL A 146 -17.55 2.31 19.61
CA VAL A 146 -18.88 2.68 19.11
C VAL A 146 -19.99 1.90 19.82
N THR A 147 -19.71 0.66 20.23
CA THR A 147 -20.66 -0.18 20.99
C THR A 147 -20.90 0.40 22.38
N ILE A 148 -19.85 0.85 23.06
CA ILE A 148 -19.94 1.49 24.39
C ILE A 148 -20.75 2.79 24.30
N ASP A 149 -20.59 3.57 23.23
CA ASP A 149 -21.33 4.81 22.99
C ASP A 149 -22.82 4.58 22.63
N GLY A 150 -23.27 3.33 22.50
CA GLY A 150 -24.64 2.97 22.18
C GLY A 150 -25.10 3.37 20.75
N ARG A 151 -24.20 3.72 19.89
CA ARG A 151 -24.46 4.22 18.50
C ARG A 151 -24.20 3.17 17.43
N VAL A 152 -24.29 1.88 17.76
CA VAL A 152 -24.00 0.80 16.81
C VAL A 152 -25.12 0.67 15.78
N ASN A 153 -24.77 0.90 14.50
CA ASN A 153 -25.63 0.59 13.38
C ASN A 153 -25.26 -0.81 12.84
N ARG A 154 -26.27 -1.60 12.46
CA ARG A 154 -26.09 -2.92 11.82
C ARG A 154 -25.15 -2.89 10.62
N TRP A 155 -25.18 -1.81 9.85
CA TRP A 155 -24.31 -1.59 8.70
C TRP A 155 -22.84 -1.48 9.07
N ILE A 156 -22.52 -0.82 10.18
CA ILE A 156 -21.14 -0.69 10.69
C ILE A 156 -20.59 -2.06 11.03
N ILE A 157 -21.38 -2.90 11.73
CA ILE A 157 -20.96 -4.26 12.09
C ILE A 157 -20.77 -5.11 10.83
N LEU A 158 -21.72 -5.06 9.88
CA LEU A 158 -21.68 -5.84 8.65
C LEU A 158 -20.45 -5.45 7.79
N MET A 159 -20.23 -4.16 7.59
CA MET A 159 -19.09 -3.69 6.80
C MET A 159 -17.75 -4.01 7.46
N SER A 160 -17.62 -3.77 8.77
CA SER A 160 -16.38 -4.10 9.51
C SER A 160 -16.09 -5.60 9.50
N SER A 161 -17.12 -6.44 9.69
CA SER A 161 -16.97 -7.89 9.64
C SER A 161 -16.61 -8.40 8.26
N THR A 162 -17.22 -7.85 7.20
CA THR A 162 -16.89 -8.17 5.82
C THR A 162 -15.44 -7.78 5.51
N LEU A 163 -15.01 -6.62 5.98
CA LEU A 163 -13.66 -6.12 5.86
C LEU A 163 -12.64 -7.10 6.49
N VAL A 164 -12.85 -7.43 7.74
CA VAL A 164 -12.01 -8.39 8.47
C VAL A 164 -11.96 -9.74 7.75
N PHE A 165 -13.12 -10.24 7.31
CA PHE A 165 -13.20 -11.48 6.54
C PHE A 165 -12.36 -11.44 5.26
N LEU A 166 -12.46 -10.35 4.47
CA LEU A 166 -11.68 -10.19 3.23
C LEU A 166 -10.19 -10.13 3.49
N LEU A 167 -9.75 -9.39 4.52
CA LEU A 167 -8.34 -9.28 4.89
C LEU A 167 -7.76 -10.61 5.37
N VAL A 168 -8.51 -11.33 6.20
CA VAL A 168 -8.12 -12.67 6.67
C VAL A 168 -8.06 -13.64 5.49
N MET A 169 -9.06 -13.64 4.62
CA MET A 169 -9.10 -14.50 3.43
C MET A 169 -7.92 -14.21 2.50
N ALA A 170 -7.60 -12.94 2.23
CA ALA A 170 -6.45 -12.55 1.40
C ALA A 170 -5.13 -13.05 2.01
N THR A 171 -4.97 -12.91 3.33
CA THR A 171 -3.79 -13.39 4.05
C THR A 171 -3.67 -14.93 3.98
N LEU A 172 -4.79 -15.65 4.20
CA LEU A 172 -4.81 -17.11 4.13
C LEU A 172 -4.54 -17.61 2.71
N LEU A 173 -5.10 -16.97 1.69
CA LEU A 173 -4.81 -17.31 0.28
C LEU A 173 -3.33 -17.10 -0.05
N GLY A 174 -2.73 -15.98 0.36
CA GLY A 174 -1.30 -15.74 0.21
C GLY A 174 -0.47 -16.83 0.88
N ALA A 175 -0.76 -17.14 2.14
CA ALA A 175 -0.09 -18.21 2.89
C ALA A 175 -0.30 -19.59 2.25
N TYR A 176 -1.51 -19.88 1.74
CA TYR A 176 -1.81 -21.12 1.02
C TYR A 176 -0.94 -21.31 -0.22
N PHE A 177 -0.72 -20.24 -1.00
CA PHE A 177 0.18 -20.31 -2.15
C PHE A 177 1.65 -20.48 -1.73
N LEU A 178 2.12 -19.71 -0.76
CA LEU A 178 3.50 -19.77 -0.27
C LEU A 178 3.85 -21.11 0.42
N ASN A 179 2.86 -21.82 0.95
CA ASN A 179 3.09 -23.06 1.68
C ASN A 179 3.43 -24.28 0.78
N SER A 180 3.39 -24.15 -0.55
CA SER A 180 3.62 -25.30 -1.45
C SER A 180 4.50 -24.94 -2.65
N VAL A 181 5.69 -25.52 -2.72
CA VAL A 181 6.60 -25.41 -3.87
C VAL A 181 5.91 -25.80 -5.18
N HIS A 182 5.06 -26.86 -5.15
CA HIS A 182 4.34 -27.31 -6.35
C HIS A 182 3.40 -26.24 -6.90
N ARG A 183 2.61 -25.58 -6.02
CA ARG A 183 1.71 -24.49 -6.43
C ARG A 183 2.49 -23.31 -6.99
N MET A 184 3.61 -22.97 -6.36
CA MET A 184 4.48 -21.88 -6.81
C MET A 184 5.13 -22.19 -8.15
N LYS A 185 5.62 -23.42 -8.39
CA LYS A 185 6.12 -23.85 -9.70
C LYS A 185 5.05 -23.79 -10.78
N LYS A 186 3.81 -24.23 -10.47
CA LYS A 186 2.68 -24.15 -11.41
C LYS A 186 2.34 -22.69 -11.75
N LEU A 187 2.37 -21.80 -10.75
CA LEU A 187 2.17 -20.36 -10.93
C LEU A 187 3.30 -19.74 -11.77
N ALA A 188 4.56 -20.07 -11.45
CA ALA A 188 5.75 -19.65 -12.21
C ALA A 188 5.62 -20.01 -13.70
N LYS A 189 5.23 -21.27 -13.98
CA LYS A 189 5.02 -21.75 -15.36
C LYS A 189 3.94 -20.93 -16.07
N ARG A 190 2.79 -20.67 -15.41
CA ARG A 190 1.69 -19.88 -15.97
C ARG A 190 2.11 -18.44 -16.26
N ILE A 191 2.76 -17.78 -15.30
CA ILE A 191 3.24 -16.39 -15.45
C ILE A 191 4.22 -16.30 -16.61
N THR A 192 5.22 -17.20 -16.66
CA THR A 192 6.22 -17.23 -17.74
C THR A 192 5.57 -17.43 -19.10
N MET A 193 4.60 -18.36 -19.20
CA MET A 193 3.88 -18.66 -20.43
C MET A 193 3.03 -17.46 -20.89
N ILE A 194 2.28 -16.84 -20.01
CA ILE A 194 1.42 -15.68 -20.33
C ILE A 194 2.31 -14.50 -20.74
N THR A 195 3.33 -14.17 -19.96
CA THR A 195 4.18 -13.00 -20.23
C THR A 195 4.98 -13.16 -21.52
N ASN A 196 5.59 -14.31 -21.73
CA ASN A 196 6.33 -14.56 -22.97
C ASN A 196 5.41 -14.70 -24.18
N GLY A 197 4.20 -15.26 -24.01
CA GLY A 197 3.18 -15.35 -25.04
C GLY A 197 2.66 -13.98 -25.49
N THR A 198 2.30 -13.12 -24.53
CA THR A 198 1.87 -11.75 -24.83
C THR A 198 2.99 -10.92 -25.46
N ALA A 199 4.22 -11.01 -24.93
CA ALA A 199 5.36 -10.31 -25.51
C ALA A 199 5.64 -10.76 -26.94
N SER A 200 5.57 -12.07 -27.21
CA SER A 200 5.75 -12.63 -28.56
C SER A 200 4.64 -12.20 -29.53
N PHE A 201 3.40 -12.11 -29.04
CA PHE A 201 2.25 -11.64 -29.82
C PHE A 201 2.43 -10.18 -30.27
N PHE A 202 2.79 -9.28 -29.33
CA PHE A 202 3.00 -7.87 -29.68
C PHE A 202 4.27 -7.60 -30.48
N ALA A 203 5.34 -8.35 -30.24
CA ALA A 203 6.60 -8.20 -30.96
C ALA A 203 6.62 -8.91 -32.33
N ARG A 204 5.58 -9.71 -32.64
CA ARG A 204 5.52 -10.58 -33.86
C ARG A 204 6.77 -11.46 -34.02
N ARG A 205 7.47 -11.76 -32.94
CA ARG A 205 8.68 -12.62 -32.89
C ARG A 205 8.70 -13.37 -31.56
N PRO A 206 9.23 -14.61 -31.49
CA PRO A 206 9.43 -15.31 -30.24
C PRO A 206 10.33 -14.49 -29.32
N GLN A 207 9.80 -14.03 -28.19
CA GLN A 207 10.57 -13.28 -27.19
C GLN A 207 10.51 -13.96 -25.82
N VAL A 208 11.68 -14.20 -25.25
CA VAL A 208 11.83 -14.66 -23.86
C VAL A 208 12.11 -13.47 -22.99
N VAL A 209 11.07 -12.84 -22.47
CA VAL A 209 11.14 -11.70 -21.53
C VAL A 209 11.47 -12.20 -20.13
N LEU A 210 10.86 -13.33 -19.73
CA LEU A 210 11.08 -13.96 -18.44
C LEU A 210 11.72 -15.34 -18.62
N LYS A 211 12.90 -15.52 -18.01
CA LYS A 211 13.53 -16.83 -17.91
C LYS A 211 12.86 -17.66 -16.83
N ARG A 212 12.42 -18.86 -17.16
CA ARG A 212 11.71 -19.75 -16.23
C ARG A 212 12.51 -20.04 -14.96
N GLU A 213 13.82 -20.27 -15.10
CA GLU A 213 14.73 -20.54 -13.99
C GLU A 213 14.77 -19.39 -12.96
N SER A 214 14.79 -18.14 -13.46
CA SER A 214 14.80 -16.95 -12.60
C SER A 214 13.50 -16.84 -11.80
N ILE A 215 12.36 -17.16 -12.41
CA ILE A 215 11.06 -17.15 -11.75
C ILE A 215 10.91 -18.30 -10.75
N GLU A 216 11.42 -19.49 -11.10
CA GLU A 216 11.42 -20.63 -10.18
C GLU A 216 12.30 -20.34 -8.95
N LYS A 217 13.50 -19.77 -9.15
CA LYS A 217 14.37 -19.35 -8.05
C LYS A 217 13.72 -18.30 -7.16
N PHE A 218 13.09 -17.30 -7.76
CA PHE A 218 12.33 -16.27 -7.05
C PHE A 218 11.27 -16.88 -6.11
N PHE A 219 10.47 -17.81 -6.61
CA PHE A 219 9.44 -18.47 -5.80
C PHE A 219 10.03 -19.40 -4.76
N TYR A 220 11.16 -20.05 -5.06
CA TYR A 220 11.85 -20.88 -4.10
C TYR A 220 12.36 -20.05 -2.91
N ASP A 221 13.01 -18.92 -3.19
CA ASP A 221 13.49 -17.99 -2.15
C ASP A 221 12.33 -17.48 -1.26
N MET A 222 11.16 -17.18 -1.86
CA MET A 222 9.97 -16.80 -1.10
C MET A 222 9.42 -17.93 -0.22
N HIS A 223 9.41 -19.16 -0.74
CA HIS A 223 8.95 -20.34 0.01
C HIS A 223 9.85 -20.64 1.20
N ASP A 224 11.15 -20.58 0.99
CA ASP A 224 12.15 -20.82 2.04
C ASP A 224 12.01 -19.79 3.16
N ASP A 225 11.93 -18.52 2.80
CA ASP A 225 11.73 -17.42 3.77
C ASP A 225 10.38 -17.53 4.52
N PHE A 226 9.33 -18.00 3.84
CA PHE A 226 8.03 -18.27 4.46
C PHE A 226 8.12 -19.45 5.46
N ASN A 227 8.88 -20.50 5.16
CA ASN A 227 9.09 -21.61 6.08
C ASN A 227 9.90 -21.18 7.31
N GLU A 228 10.92 -20.34 7.14
CA GLU A 228 11.64 -19.72 8.26
C GLU A 228 10.69 -18.90 9.13
N LEU A 229 9.80 -18.10 8.52
CA LEU A 229 8.80 -17.30 9.22
C LEU A 229 7.82 -18.16 10.04
N LYS A 230 7.42 -19.33 9.53
CA LYS A 230 6.55 -20.26 10.29
C LYS A 230 7.24 -20.82 11.54
N ARG A 231 8.56 -20.99 11.52
CA ARG A 231 9.36 -21.50 12.65
C ARG A 231 9.54 -20.43 13.72
N ASP A 232 9.73 -19.18 13.32
CA ASP A 232 9.88 -18.06 14.24
C ASP A 232 8.98 -16.89 13.88
N LYS A 233 7.77 -16.89 14.47
CA LYS A 233 6.78 -15.82 14.29
C LYS A 233 7.16 -14.51 14.99
N ARG A 234 8.14 -14.53 15.93
CA ARG A 234 8.59 -13.33 16.67
C ARG A 234 9.21 -12.30 15.74
N VAL A 235 9.70 -12.76 14.58
CA VAL A 235 10.21 -11.89 13.51
C VAL A 235 9.16 -10.89 13.01
N LEU A 236 7.86 -11.19 13.17
CA LEU A 236 6.75 -10.30 12.79
C LEU A 236 6.49 -9.20 13.82
N LEU A 237 6.97 -9.30 15.05
CA LEU A 237 6.60 -8.36 16.12
C LEU A 237 7.04 -6.93 15.80
N LYS A 238 8.30 -6.73 15.38
CA LYS A 238 8.80 -5.39 15.03
C LYS A 238 8.08 -4.80 13.81
N PRO A 239 7.93 -5.52 12.67
CA PRO A 239 7.10 -5.06 11.56
C PRO A 239 5.66 -4.73 11.98
N PHE A 240 5.05 -5.53 12.86
CA PHE A 240 3.68 -5.29 13.34
C PHE A 240 3.57 -4.01 14.17
N LEU A 241 4.52 -3.73 15.06
CA LEU A 241 4.53 -2.47 15.81
C LEU A 241 4.65 -1.25 14.89
N TRP A 242 5.47 -1.36 13.84
CA TRP A 242 5.55 -0.32 12.82
C TRP A 242 4.26 -0.20 12.00
N ALA A 243 3.55 -1.31 11.76
CA ALA A 243 2.26 -1.29 11.10
C ALA A 243 1.18 -0.62 11.97
N MET A 244 1.20 -0.86 13.29
CA MET A 244 0.33 -0.14 14.25
C MET A 244 0.58 1.36 14.20
N LEU A 245 1.85 1.77 14.23
CA LEU A 245 2.21 3.20 14.10
C LEU A 245 1.76 3.76 12.76
N PHE A 246 2.03 3.05 11.65
CA PHE A 246 1.59 3.46 10.32
C PHE A 246 0.08 3.69 10.26
N THR A 247 -0.72 2.71 10.71
CA THR A 247 -2.20 2.84 10.72
C THR A 247 -2.66 4.03 11.58
N ALA A 248 -2.03 4.25 12.73
CA ALA A 248 -2.32 5.42 13.57
C ALA A 248 -2.00 6.74 12.84
N THR A 249 -0.89 6.80 12.09
CA THR A 249 -0.49 8.00 11.35
C THR A 249 -1.33 8.26 10.08
N GLU A 250 -2.07 7.29 9.59
CA GLU A 250 -3.05 7.48 8.51
C GLU A 250 -4.37 8.09 9.03
N ILE A 251 -4.77 7.73 10.23
CA ILE A 251 -6.02 8.17 10.86
C ILE A 251 -5.88 9.53 11.54
N ALA A 252 -4.75 9.76 12.22
CA ALA A 252 -4.52 10.96 13.00
C ALA A 252 -4.63 12.27 12.19
N PRO A 253 -4.13 12.39 10.94
CA PRO A 253 -4.31 13.59 10.13
C PRO A 253 -5.77 13.89 9.84
N ILE A 254 -6.57 12.87 9.54
CA ILE A 254 -8.02 13.04 9.30
C ILE A 254 -8.69 13.59 10.56
N TRP A 255 -8.42 12.99 11.72
CA TRP A 255 -8.95 13.45 12.98
C TRP A 255 -8.50 14.87 13.33
N ILE A 256 -7.21 15.20 13.14
CA ILE A 256 -6.65 16.55 13.37
C ILE A 256 -7.34 17.57 12.45
N THR A 257 -7.65 17.22 11.21
CA THR A 257 -8.37 18.12 10.28
C THR A 257 -9.75 18.48 10.83
N PHE A 258 -10.53 17.52 11.31
CA PHE A 258 -11.82 17.80 11.95
C PHE A 258 -11.65 18.67 13.20
N GLN A 259 -10.67 18.38 14.04
CA GLN A 259 -10.38 19.20 15.23
C GLN A 259 -9.93 20.62 14.86
N ALA A 260 -9.20 20.80 13.78
CA ALA A 260 -8.75 22.10 13.29
C ALA A 260 -9.92 22.95 12.74
N LEU A 261 -10.97 22.29 12.20
CA LEU A 261 -12.22 22.90 11.78
C LEU A 261 -13.19 23.15 12.96
N GLY A 262 -12.82 22.82 14.20
CA GLY A 262 -13.71 22.94 15.38
C GLY A 262 -14.78 21.86 15.46
N MET A 263 -14.68 20.81 14.67
CA MET A 263 -15.64 19.70 14.63
C MET A 263 -15.20 18.58 15.58
N SER A 264 -16.11 18.14 16.45
CA SER A 264 -15.89 16.98 17.31
C SER A 264 -16.39 15.72 16.62
N VAL A 265 -15.47 14.93 16.08
CA VAL A 265 -15.76 13.63 15.42
C VAL A 265 -15.19 12.51 16.24
N ASN A 266 -15.95 11.42 16.41
CA ASN A 266 -15.48 10.22 17.08
C ASN A 266 -14.37 9.55 16.23
N PRO A 267 -13.15 9.35 16.78
CA PRO A 267 -12.05 8.71 16.06
C PRO A 267 -12.42 7.31 15.54
N ALA A 268 -13.29 6.58 16.23
CA ALA A 268 -13.75 5.27 15.81
C ALA A 268 -14.50 5.31 14.47
N SER A 269 -15.31 6.34 14.23
CA SER A 269 -16.01 6.51 12.94
C SER A 269 -15.04 6.77 11.79
N ILE A 270 -14.02 7.61 12.03
CA ILE A 270 -12.95 7.87 11.05
C ILE A 270 -12.22 6.58 10.69
N LEU A 271 -11.93 5.74 11.69
CA LEU A 271 -11.20 4.52 11.50
C LEU A 271 -11.99 3.48 10.70
N ILE A 272 -13.30 3.37 10.94
CA ILE A 272 -14.18 2.51 10.17
C ILE A 272 -14.24 2.98 8.70
N ALA A 273 -14.42 4.28 8.48
CA ALA A 273 -14.41 4.87 7.14
C ALA A 273 -13.07 4.63 6.42
N TYR A 274 -11.94 4.86 7.11
CA TYR A 274 -10.60 4.57 6.60
C TYR A 274 -10.43 3.10 6.23
N GLY A 275 -10.90 2.18 7.07
CA GLY A 275 -10.84 0.75 6.80
C GLY A 275 -11.59 0.38 5.52
N ILE A 276 -12.80 0.91 5.32
CA ILE A 276 -13.61 0.68 4.13
C ILE A 276 -12.92 1.28 2.90
N ALA A 277 -12.44 2.52 2.99
CA ALA A 277 -11.75 3.21 1.92
C ALA A 277 -10.46 2.48 1.49
N THR A 278 -9.71 1.94 2.45
CA THR A 278 -8.49 1.15 2.18
C THR A 278 -8.79 -0.06 1.29
N ILE A 279 -9.87 -0.79 1.53
CA ILE A 279 -10.25 -1.93 0.67
C ILE A 279 -10.73 -1.47 -0.70
N ALA A 280 -11.54 -0.41 -0.76
CA ALA A 280 -11.96 0.14 -2.03
C ALA A 280 -10.74 0.56 -2.87
N GLY A 281 -9.71 1.15 -2.23
CA GLY A 281 -8.43 1.52 -2.87
C GLY A 281 -7.63 0.33 -3.40
N PHE A 282 -7.78 -0.87 -2.84
CA PHE A 282 -7.16 -2.09 -3.41
C PHE A 282 -7.88 -2.60 -4.67
N ILE A 283 -9.19 -2.36 -4.77
CA ILE A 283 -10.00 -2.80 -5.92
C ILE A 283 -9.88 -1.81 -7.07
N VAL A 284 -9.82 -0.52 -6.77
CA VAL A 284 -9.76 0.57 -7.75
C VAL A 284 -8.31 0.82 -8.15
N VAL A 285 -7.98 0.53 -9.40
CA VAL A 285 -6.63 0.72 -9.96
C VAL A 285 -6.47 2.18 -10.41
N THR A 286 -6.39 3.09 -9.45
CA THR A 286 -6.09 4.51 -9.68
C THR A 286 -4.79 4.89 -8.98
N PRO A 287 -4.10 5.98 -9.39
CA PRO A 287 -2.93 6.48 -8.69
C PRO A 287 -3.27 6.74 -7.22
N GLY A 288 -2.57 6.04 -6.29
CA GLY A 288 -2.80 6.20 -4.86
C GLY A 288 -4.19 5.82 -4.33
N GLY A 289 -5.04 5.13 -5.14
CA GLY A 289 -6.43 4.83 -4.76
C GLY A 289 -7.35 6.05 -4.79
N THR A 290 -6.93 7.15 -5.44
CA THR A 290 -7.72 8.38 -5.58
C THR A 290 -9.08 8.11 -6.23
N GLY A 291 -10.12 8.79 -5.76
CA GLY A 291 -11.51 8.57 -6.16
C GLY A 291 -12.24 7.52 -5.30
N ALA A 292 -11.55 6.51 -4.77
CA ALA A 292 -12.15 5.53 -3.86
C ALA A 292 -12.24 6.07 -2.42
N TYR A 293 -11.21 6.83 -1.99
CA TYR A 293 -11.19 7.47 -0.67
C TYR A 293 -12.17 8.63 -0.57
N GLU A 294 -12.35 9.38 -1.65
CA GLU A 294 -13.24 10.54 -1.70
C GLU A 294 -14.72 10.17 -1.88
N ALA A 295 -15.00 8.96 -2.37
CA ALA A 295 -16.37 8.47 -2.59
C ALA A 295 -17.01 7.83 -1.34
N ILE A 296 -16.22 7.57 -0.28
CA ILE A 296 -16.64 6.92 0.97
C ILE A 296 -16.58 7.91 2.14
#